data_7216f55c51a1a44a44e1d71392c72b61
#
_entry.id   7216f55c51a1a44a44e1d71392c72b61
#
_cell.length_a   1.000
_cell.length_b   1.000
_cell.length_c   1.000
_cell.angle_alpha   90.00
_cell.angle_beta   90.00
_cell.angle_gamma   90.00
#
_symmetry.space_group_name_H-M   'P 1'
#
loop_
_entity.id
_entity.type
_entity.pdbx_description
1 polymer ?
#
loop_
_entity_poly.entity_id
_entity_poly.type
_entity_poly.pdbx_seq_one_letter_code
_entity_poly.pdbx_strand_id
1 'polypeptide(L)'
;MCPNLDCPLKVAEWLLRWCSPKAVNIPALGQAEAEQLAGLRLVLHPGELYDLGQGDWDRLDGVSAGQLAKILNQIEDSKSAKPCALLHGLRLPGVSGDLAKRLVKEFGSIAALRDAKAKSLQETDGVDESLAFGIRRWFCDSVNRQALQVLEQNGFDFVEQ
;
A
#
# COMPACT_ATOMS: atom_id res chain seq x y z
N MET A 1 -0.64 -13.02 17.38
CA MET A 1 -1.03 -12.57 16.03
C MET A 1 -2.51 -12.19 16.02
N CYS A 2 -2.82 -11.03 15.50
CA CYS A 2 -4.19 -10.54 15.44
C CYS A 2 -4.89 -11.11 14.19
N PRO A 3 -6.01 -11.83 14.32
CA PRO A 3 -6.69 -12.45 13.17
C PRO A 3 -7.51 -11.45 12.34
N ASN A 4 -7.87 -10.30 12.88
CA ASN A 4 -8.68 -9.32 12.18
C ASN A 4 -7.85 -8.49 11.21
N LEU A 5 -8.36 -8.27 10.00
CA LEU A 5 -7.69 -7.44 8.99
C LEU A 5 -7.59 -5.97 9.41
N ASP A 6 -8.54 -5.51 10.20
CA ASP A 6 -8.57 -4.14 10.71
C ASP A 6 -7.89 -3.98 12.07
N CYS A 7 -7.16 -4.99 12.53
CA CYS A 7 -6.40 -4.91 13.78
C CYS A 7 -5.37 -3.77 13.71
N PRO A 8 -5.36 -2.85 14.70
CA PRO A 8 -4.45 -1.71 14.67
C PRO A 8 -2.98 -2.06 14.47
N LEU A 9 -2.51 -3.18 15.05
CA LEU A 9 -1.12 -3.61 14.85
C LEU A 9 -0.84 -3.98 13.40
N LYS A 10 -1.75 -4.67 12.74
CA LYS A 10 -1.59 -5.03 11.32
C LYS A 10 -1.70 -3.82 10.41
N VAL A 11 -2.59 -2.89 10.74
CA VAL A 11 -2.73 -1.64 9.98
C VAL A 11 -1.46 -0.81 10.11
N ALA A 12 -0.91 -0.67 11.33
CA ALA A 12 0.32 0.07 11.55
C ALA A 12 1.49 -0.53 10.77
N GLU A 13 1.63 -1.86 10.77
CA GLU A 13 2.67 -2.55 10.00
C GLU A 13 2.51 -2.30 8.50
N TRP A 14 1.27 -2.32 8.00
CA TRP A 14 0.99 -2.05 6.59
C TRP A 14 1.36 -0.61 6.23
N LEU A 15 1.01 0.35 7.08
CA LEU A 15 1.38 1.75 6.87
C LEU A 15 2.89 1.94 6.82
N LEU A 16 3.63 1.30 7.73
CA LEU A 16 5.08 1.38 7.76
C LEU A 16 5.71 0.78 6.50
N ARG A 17 5.18 -0.33 6.03
CA ARG A 17 5.64 -0.93 4.78
C ARG A 17 5.35 -0.02 3.59
N TRP A 18 4.15 0.56 3.54
CA TRP A 18 3.76 1.50 2.50
C TRP A 18 4.69 2.70 2.47
N CYS A 19 5.06 3.22 3.63
CA CYS A 19 5.91 4.40 3.75
C CYS A 19 7.41 4.10 3.62
N SER A 20 7.79 2.83 3.49
CA SER A 20 9.21 2.44 3.41
C SER A 20 9.86 2.98 2.12
N PRO A 21 11.21 3.11 2.10
CA PRO A 21 11.91 3.61 0.91
C PRO A 21 11.71 2.76 -0.34
N LYS A 22 11.46 1.46 -0.18
CA LYS A 22 11.22 0.55 -1.30
C LYS A 22 9.80 0.66 -1.86
N ALA A 23 8.88 1.24 -1.09
CA ALA A 23 7.52 1.50 -1.52
C ALA A 23 7.39 2.98 -1.90
N VAL A 24 6.41 3.71 -1.35
CA VAL A 24 6.17 5.09 -1.76
C VAL A 24 7.08 6.11 -1.10
N ASN A 25 7.86 5.70 -0.10
CA ASN A 25 8.89 6.52 0.55
C ASN A 25 8.34 7.77 1.24
N ILE A 26 7.74 7.56 2.40
CA ILE A 26 7.28 8.67 3.27
C ILE A 26 8.05 8.57 4.60
N PRO A 27 9.35 8.95 4.63
CA PRO A 27 10.18 8.75 5.82
C PRO A 27 9.76 9.57 7.03
N ALA A 28 9.04 10.67 6.84
CA ALA A 28 8.56 11.49 7.95
C ALA A 28 7.45 10.83 8.75
N LEU A 29 6.74 9.86 8.15
CA LEU A 29 5.70 9.11 8.84
C LEU A 29 6.34 7.87 9.47
N GLY A 30 6.62 7.93 10.76
CA GLY A 30 7.29 6.86 11.49
C GLY A 30 6.32 5.95 12.23
N GLN A 31 6.91 5.08 13.07
CA GLN A 31 6.15 4.09 13.82
C GLN A 31 5.11 4.73 14.75
N ALA A 32 5.48 5.80 15.47
CA ALA A 32 4.57 6.46 16.40
C ALA A 32 3.32 7.00 15.69
N GLU A 33 3.51 7.62 14.54
CA GLU A 33 2.41 8.16 13.75
C GLU A 33 1.54 7.05 13.17
N ALA A 34 2.16 6.00 12.65
CA ALA A 34 1.43 4.84 12.11
C ALA A 34 0.58 4.17 13.19
N GLU A 35 1.13 3.99 14.38
CA GLU A 35 0.41 3.37 15.49
C GLU A 35 -0.77 4.24 15.95
N GLN A 36 -0.61 5.55 15.99
CA GLN A 36 -1.70 6.47 16.36
C GLN A 36 -2.81 6.47 15.30
N LEU A 37 -2.46 6.55 14.02
CA LEU A 37 -3.43 6.51 12.93
C LEU A 37 -4.25 5.23 12.96
N ALA A 38 -3.59 4.11 13.18
CA ALA A 38 -4.25 2.81 13.27
C ALA A 38 -5.09 2.68 14.55
N GLY A 39 -4.53 3.10 15.69
CA GLY A 39 -5.19 3.01 16.99
C GLY A 39 -6.43 3.87 17.10
N LEU A 40 -6.40 5.06 16.51
CA LEU A 40 -7.55 5.97 16.46
C LEU A 40 -8.53 5.58 15.34
N ARG A 41 -8.22 4.56 14.57
CA ARG A 41 -9.01 4.06 13.44
C ARG A 41 -9.28 5.13 12.37
N LEU A 42 -8.33 6.05 12.22
CA LEU A 42 -8.35 7.06 11.17
C LEU A 42 -8.00 6.46 9.81
N VAL A 43 -7.20 5.40 9.82
CA VAL A 43 -6.73 4.71 8.63
C VAL A 43 -6.88 3.21 8.84
N LEU A 44 -7.55 2.51 7.93
CA LEU A 44 -7.68 1.06 7.91
C LEU A 44 -6.80 0.42 6.83
N HIS A 45 -6.40 1.19 5.83
CA HIS A 45 -5.47 0.79 4.78
C HIS A 45 -4.72 2.02 4.26
N PRO A 46 -3.57 1.83 3.59
CA PRO A 46 -2.73 2.97 3.16
C PRO A 46 -3.42 3.99 2.27
N GLY A 47 -4.42 3.57 1.49
CA GLY A 47 -5.16 4.51 0.64
C GLY A 47 -5.84 5.63 1.42
N GLU A 48 -6.26 5.37 2.63
CA GLU A 48 -6.94 6.36 3.45
C GLU A 48 -6.03 7.48 3.95
N LEU A 49 -4.69 7.29 3.89
CA LEU A 49 -3.75 8.39 4.20
C LEU A 49 -4.01 9.61 3.32
N TYR A 50 -4.45 9.39 2.09
CA TYR A 50 -4.64 10.44 1.11
C TYR A 50 -5.99 11.15 1.26
N ASP A 51 -6.88 10.60 2.06
CA ASP A 51 -8.20 11.15 2.33
C ASP A 51 -8.28 11.87 3.69
N LEU A 52 -7.20 11.85 4.48
CA LEU A 52 -7.18 12.49 5.79
C LEU A 52 -7.24 14.02 5.68
N GLY A 53 -8.12 14.64 6.47
CA GLY A 53 -8.21 16.07 6.58
C GLY A 53 -7.38 16.61 7.73
N GLN A 54 -7.28 17.94 7.84
CA GLN A 54 -6.51 18.60 8.89
C GLN A 54 -6.99 18.18 10.28
N GLY A 55 -8.30 18.07 10.50
CA GLY A 55 -8.87 17.64 11.77
C GLY A 55 -8.43 16.25 12.19
N ASP A 56 -8.21 15.36 11.24
CA ASP A 56 -7.72 14.01 11.52
C ASP A 56 -6.27 14.06 12.02
N TRP A 57 -5.43 14.84 11.33
CA TRP A 57 -4.02 14.99 11.72
C TRP A 57 -3.88 15.68 13.08
N ASP A 58 -4.78 16.58 13.41
CA ASP A 58 -4.77 17.30 14.70
C ASP A 58 -5.01 16.36 15.89
N ARG A 59 -5.55 15.16 15.65
CA ARG A 59 -5.77 14.16 16.70
C ARG A 59 -4.51 13.43 17.11
N LEU A 60 -3.41 13.56 16.36
CA LEU A 60 -2.16 12.89 16.66
C LEU A 60 -1.38 13.69 17.74
N ASP A 61 -0.85 12.95 18.72
CA ASP A 61 -0.02 13.52 19.77
C ASP A 61 1.45 13.49 19.39
N GLY A 62 2.20 14.50 19.81
CA GLY A 62 3.64 14.52 19.63
C GLY A 62 4.11 14.88 18.22
N VAL A 63 3.21 15.34 17.37
CA VAL A 63 3.54 15.75 16.00
C VAL A 63 3.56 17.28 15.95
N SER A 64 4.74 17.86 15.74
CA SER A 64 4.88 19.31 15.58
C SER A 64 4.33 19.78 14.24
N ALA A 65 4.06 21.09 14.13
CA ALA A 65 3.61 21.67 12.85
C ALA A 65 4.63 21.44 11.73
N GLY A 66 5.93 21.54 12.04
CA GLY A 66 6.99 21.27 11.08
C GLY A 66 7.04 19.80 10.64
N GLN A 67 6.85 18.88 11.57
CA GLN A 67 6.79 17.45 11.28
C GLN A 67 5.58 17.14 10.41
N LEU A 68 4.42 17.69 10.75
CA LEU A 68 3.21 17.50 9.96
C LEU A 68 3.36 18.02 8.53
N ALA A 69 3.97 19.20 8.37
CA ALA A 69 4.24 19.77 7.04
C ALA A 69 5.10 18.83 6.19
N LYS A 70 6.13 18.22 6.79
CA LYS A 70 6.96 17.23 6.10
C LYS A 70 6.15 16.01 5.68
N ILE A 71 5.33 15.48 6.60
CA ILE A 71 4.49 14.31 6.30
C ILE A 71 3.57 14.62 5.12
N LEU A 72 2.87 15.76 5.15
CA LEU A 72 1.92 16.13 4.10
C LEU A 72 2.61 16.32 2.75
N ASN A 73 3.78 16.95 2.73
CA ASN A 73 4.55 17.13 1.50
C ASN A 73 4.99 15.78 0.93
N GLN A 74 5.46 14.87 1.78
CA GLN A 74 5.88 13.54 1.34
C GLN A 74 4.71 12.69 0.87
N ILE A 75 3.55 12.83 1.49
CA ILE A 75 2.32 12.16 1.04
C ILE A 75 1.97 12.64 -0.39
N GLU A 76 2.02 13.93 -0.63
CA GLU A 76 1.71 14.48 -1.96
C GLU A 76 2.73 14.00 -2.99
N ASP A 77 4.02 14.05 -2.66
CA ASP A 77 5.09 13.57 -3.54
C ASP A 77 4.96 12.07 -3.83
N SER A 78 4.44 11.29 -2.88
CA SER A 78 4.31 9.85 -3.03
C SER A 78 3.33 9.45 -4.13
N LYS A 79 2.44 10.34 -4.53
CA LYS A 79 1.46 10.05 -5.60
C LYS A 79 2.14 9.82 -6.96
N SER A 80 3.40 10.21 -7.12
CA SER A 80 4.18 9.95 -8.32
C SER A 80 4.92 8.62 -8.31
N ALA A 81 4.72 7.78 -7.28
CA ALA A 81 5.40 6.50 -7.16
C ALA A 81 5.04 5.56 -8.33
N LYS A 82 6.01 4.74 -8.73
CA LYS A 82 5.83 3.79 -9.82
C LYS A 82 4.98 2.59 -9.38
N PRO A 83 4.29 1.91 -10.33
CA PRO A 83 3.46 0.76 -9.99
C PRO A 83 4.19 -0.34 -9.22
N CYS A 84 5.45 -0.60 -9.51
CA CYS A 84 6.22 -1.62 -8.76
C CYS A 84 6.40 -1.24 -7.29
N ALA A 85 6.60 0.06 -7.00
CA ALA A 85 6.69 0.54 -5.63
C ALA A 85 5.35 0.43 -4.91
N LEU A 86 4.26 0.74 -5.59
CA LEU A 86 2.91 0.58 -5.05
C LEU A 86 2.63 -0.88 -4.72
N LEU A 87 2.97 -1.78 -5.63
CA LEU A 87 2.74 -3.21 -5.44
C LEU A 87 3.54 -3.75 -4.24
N HIS A 88 4.78 -3.29 -4.07
CA HIS A 88 5.59 -3.65 -2.91
C HIS A 88 4.94 -3.16 -1.61
N GLY A 89 4.48 -1.91 -1.60
CA GLY A 89 3.85 -1.30 -0.43
C GLY A 89 2.50 -1.91 -0.07
N LEU A 90 1.80 -2.49 -1.04
CA LEU A 90 0.51 -3.13 -0.82
C LEU A 90 0.62 -4.48 -0.11
N ARG A 91 1.81 -5.00 0.09
CA ARG A 91 2.05 -6.16 0.94
C ARG A 91 1.38 -7.44 0.44
N LEU A 92 1.54 -7.76 -0.85
CA LEU A 92 1.08 -9.04 -1.37
C LEU A 92 1.91 -10.18 -0.76
N PRO A 93 1.27 -11.25 -0.27
CA PRO A 93 2.01 -12.36 0.36
C PRO A 93 3.00 -13.00 -0.59
N GLY A 94 4.25 -13.14 -0.15
CA GLY A 94 5.28 -13.82 -0.92
C GLY A 94 5.86 -13.03 -2.09
N VAL A 95 5.42 -11.78 -2.30
CA VAL A 95 5.90 -10.94 -3.39
C VAL A 95 7.00 -10.01 -2.87
N SER A 96 8.24 -10.26 -3.31
CA SER A 96 9.39 -9.41 -3.03
C SER A 96 9.39 -8.18 -3.95
N GLY A 97 10.27 -7.21 -3.65
CA GLY A 97 10.42 -6.05 -4.53
C GLY A 97 10.82 -6.42 -5.96
N ASP A 98 11.70 -7.42 -6.12
CA ASP A 98 12.12 -7.90 -7.44
C ASP A 98 10.97 -8.59 -8.18
N LEU A 99 10.20 -9.40 -7.47
CA LEU A 99 9.05 -10.06 -8.07
C LEU A 99 7.97 -9.05 -8.44
N ALA A 100 7.74 -8.03 -7.61
CA ALA A 100 6.81 -6.95 -7.92
C ALA A 100 7.17 -6.26 -9.24
N LYS A 101 8.46 -5.98 -9.46
CA LYS A 101 8.95 -5.39 -10.71
C LYS A 101 8.65 -6.29 -11.91
N ARG A 102 8.91 -7.60 -11.77
CA ARG A 102 8.63 -8.56 -12.84
C ARG A 102 7.15 -8.63 -13.16
N LEU A 103 6.31 -8.70 -12.14
CA LEU A 103 4.86 -8.80 -12.33
C LEU A 103 4.30 -7.57 -13.05
N VAL A 104 4.70 -6.37 -12.61
CA VAL A 104 4.23 -5.13 -13.23
C VAL A 104 4.72 -5.03 -14.68
N LYS A 105 5.98 -5.40 -14.93
CA LYS A 105 6.55 -5.39 -16.27
C LYS A 105 5.85 -6.39 -17.20
N GLU A 106 5.57 -7.60 -16.68
CA GLU A 106 4.96 -8.67 -17.48
C GLU A 106 3.50 -8.33 -17.84
N PHE A 107 2.74 -7.81 -16.89
CA PHE A 107 1.32 -7.53 -17.10
C PHE A 107 1.04 -6.09 -17.57
N GLY A 108 2.00 -5.19 -17.42
CA GLY A 108 1.90 -3.81 -17.89
C GLY A 108 1.14 -2.85 -16.96
N SER A 109 0.35 -3.36 -16.02
CA SER A 109 -0.37 -2.53 -15.05
C SER A 109 -0.83 -3.35 -13.86
N ILE A 110 -1.13 -2.66 -12.76
CA ILE A 110 -1.71 -3.30 -11.58
C ILE A 110 -3.13 -3.80 -11.90
N ALA A 111 -3.89 -3.06 -12.72
CA ALA A 111 -5.22 -3.50 -13.14
C ALA A 111 -5.17 -4.82 -13.93
N ALA A 112 -4.22 -4.96 -14.85
CA ALA A 112 -4.04 -6.19 -15.61
C ALA A 112 -3.64 -7.35 -14.68
N LEU A 113 -2.79 -7.08 -13.69
CA LEU A 113 -2.39 -8.07 -12.70
C LEU A 113 -3.59 -8.53 -11.86
N ARG A 114 -4.45 -7.59 -11.46
CA ARG A 114 -5.67 -7.88 -10.71
C ARG A 114 -6.60 -8.81 -11.49
N ASP A 115 -6.70 -8.59 -12.78
CA ASP A 115 -7.61 -9.35 -13.65
C ASP A 115 -6.97 -10.63 -14.19
N ALA A 116 -5.68 -10.87 -13.94
CA ALA A 116 -4.96 -12.02 -14.45
C ALA A 116 -5.44 -13.32 -13.80
N LYS A 117 -5.46 -14.39 -14.60
CA LYS A 117 -5.78 -15.73 -14.10
C LYS A 117 -4.55 -16.36 -13.44
N ALA A 118 -4.78 -17.31 -12.53
CA ALA A 118 -3.68 -18.00 -11.84
C ALA A 118 -2.68 -18.60 -12.82
N LYS A 119 -3.16 -19.18 -13.92
CA LYS A 119 -2.30 -19.77 -14.95
C LYS A 119 -1.37 -18.73 -15.57
N SER A 120 -1.90 -17.55 -15.88
CA SER A 120 -1.10 -16.45 -16.43
C SER A 120 -0.06 -15.94 -15.43
N LEU A 121 -0.42 -15.88 -14.16
CA LEU A 121 0.51 -15.47 -13.11
C LEU A 121 1.68 -16.44 -12.98
N GLN A 122 1.42 -17.74 -13.14
CA GLN A 122 2.44 -18.77 -13.06
C GLN A 122 3.45 -18.72 -14.22
N GLU A 123 3.12 -18.04 -15.29
CA GLU A 123 4.04 -17.83 -16.41
C GLU A 123 5.15 -16.86 -16.06
N THR A 124 4.97 -16.04 -15.02
CA THR A 124 6.01 -15.14 -14.52
C THR A 124 7.04 -15.94 -13.72
N ASP A 125 8.31 -15.72 -14.04
CA ASP A 125 9.41 -16.39 -13.35
C ASP A 125 9.39 -16.04 -11.85
N GLY A 126 9.42 -17.07 -11.03
CA GLY A 126 9.34 -16.92 -9.57
C GLY A 126 7.94 -17.06 -8.98
N VAL A 127 6.92 -17.29 -9.81
CA VAL A 127 5.53 -17.48 -9.35
C VAL A 127 5.14 -18.94 -9.53
N ASP A 128 4.95 -19.65 -8.42
CA ASP A 128 4.40 -21.01 -8.42
C ASP A 128 2.87 -20.98 -8.26
N GLU A 129 2.25 -22.15 -8.25
CA GLU A 129 0.79 -22.26 -8.10
C GLU A 129 0.28 -21.65 -6.80
N SER A 130 0.97 -21.92 -5.70
CA SER A 130 0.60 -21.41 -4.37
C SER A 130 0.65 -19.89 -4.33
N LEU A 131 1.71 -19.31 -4.88
CA LEU A 131 1.88 -17.87 -4.92
C LEU A 131 0.85 -17.20 -5.82
N ALA A 132 0.60 -17.78 -6.99
CA ALA A 132 -0.43 -17.28 -7.93
C ALA A 132 -1.80 -17.24 -7.25
N PHE A 133 -2.14 -18.30 -6.52
CA PHE A 133 -3.39 -18.38 -5.78
C PHE A 133 -3.45 -17.29 -4.70
N GLY A 134 -2.36 -17.08 -3.95
CA GLY A 134 -2.26 -16.05 -2.94
C GLY A 134 -2.43 -14.63 -3.50
N ILE A 135 -1.83 -14.36 -4.65
CA ILE A 135 -1.96 -13.08 -5.33
C ILE A 135 -3.42 -12.82 -5.72
N ARG A 136 -4.06 -13.79 -6.36
CA ARG A 136 -5.47 -13.66 -6.74
C ARG A 136 -6.37 -13.46 -5.52
N ARG A 137 -6.12 -14.20 -4.47
CA ARG A 137 -6.89 -14.09 -3.22
C ARG A 137 -6.75 -12.70 -2.62
N TRP A 138 -5.54 -12.12 -2.67
CA TRP A 138 -5.30 -10.78 -2.17
C TRP A 138 -6.17 -9.75 -2.93
N PHE A 139 -6.22 -9.84 -4.25
CA PHE A 139 -7.02 -8.93 -5.08
C PHE A 139 -8.53 -9.15 -4.94
N CYS A 140 -8.96 -10.29 -4.44
CA CYS A 140 -10.38 -10.57 -4.19
C CYS A 140 -10.85 -10.05 -2.82
N ASP A 141 -9.94 -9.74 -1.92
CA ASP A 141 -10.27 -9.23 -0.60
C ASP A 141 -10.89 -7.83 -0.69
N SER A 142 -12.01 -7.62 0.02
CA SER A 142 -12.77 -6.37 -0.08
C SER A 142 -11.99 -5.15 0.41
N VAL A 143 -11.21 -5.30 1.49
CA VAL A 143 -10.38 -4.20 2.03
C VAL A 143 -9.28 -3.83 1.03
N ASN A 144 -8.63 -4.82 0.44
CA ASN A 144 -7.57 -4.60 -0.55
C ASN A 144 -8.13 -3.93 -1.82
N ARG A 145 -9.30 -4.35 -2.26
CA ARG A 145 -9.97 -3.75 -3.43
C ARG A 145 -10.34 -2.30 -3.16
N GLN A 146 -10.82 -2.01 -1.97
CA GLN A 146 -11.13 -0.65 -1.56
C GLN A 146 -9.86 0.21 -1.53
N ALA A 147 -8.76 -0.33 -0.99
CA ALA A 147 -7.49 0.38 -0.95
C ALA A 147 -7.03 0.77 -2.36
N LEU A 148 -7.10 -0.15 -3.31
CA LEU A 148 -6.75 0.12 -4.69
C LEU A 148 -7.64 1.20 -5.31
N GLN A 149 -8.94 1.14 -5.06
CA GLN A 149 -9.90 2.11 -5.58
C GLN A 149 -9.60 3.51 -5.05
N VAL A 150 -9.35 3.64 -3.75
CA VAL A 150 -9.03 4.92 -3.13
C VAL A 150 -7.72 5.49 -3.68
N LEU A 151 -6.70 4.65 -3.85
CA LEU A 151 -5.41 5.08 -4.42
C LEU A 151 -5.60 5.59 -5.85
N GLU A 152 -6.37 4.89 -6.66
CA GLU A 152 -6.65 5.31 -8.04
C GLU A 152 -7.39 6.65 -8.07
N GLN A 153 -8.35 6.84 -7.18
CA GLN A 153 -9.10 8.10 -7.05
C GLN A 153 -8.20 9.26 -6.63
N ASN A 154 -7.11 8.98 -5.93
CA ASN A 154 -6.16 10.00 -5.48
C ASN A 154 -5.04 10.27 -6.51
N GLY A 155 -5.13 9.71 -7.69
CA GLY A 155 -4.23 10.05 -8.78
C GLY A 155 -3.03 9.15 -8.95
N PHE A 156 -2.97 8.01 -8.24
CA PHE A 156 -1.88 7.04 -8.43
C PHE A 156 -1.97 6.41 -9.82
N ASP A 157 -0.82 6.27 -10.46
CA ASP A 157 -0.72 5.65 -11.77
C ASP A 157 -0.46 4.14 -11.59
N PHE A 158 -1.38 3.32 -12.09
CA PHE A 158 -1.27 1.87 -12.01
C PHE A 158 -0.64 1.27 -13.28
N VAL A 159 -0.34 2.09 -14.26
CA VAL A 159 0.21 1.64 -15.54
C VAL A 159 1.73 1.78 -15.56
N GLU A 160 2.44 0.72 -15.92
CA GLU A 160 3.89 0.75 -16.09
C GLU A 160 4.24 1.54 -17.35
N GLN A 161 5.17 2.47 -17.20
CA GLN A 161 5.63 3.30 -18.30
C GLN A 161 7.03 2.91 -18.74
#